data_80d3d2f8d6d4a9078f99c39f1499d777
#
_entry.id   80d3d2f8d6d4a9078f99c39f1499d777
#
_cell.length_a   1.000
_cell.length_b   1.000
_cell.length_c   1.000
_cell.angle_alpha   90.00
_cell.angle_beta   90.00
_cell.angle_gamma   90.00
#
_symmetry.space_group_name_H-M   'P 1'
#
loop_
_entity.id
_entity.type
_entity.pdbx_description
1 polymer ?
#
loop_
_entity_poly.entity_id
_entity_poly.type
_entity_poly.pdbx_seq_one_letter_code
_entity_poly.pdbx_strand_id
1 'polypeptide(L)'
;MNGQNGDVIVDPRQAPALDGARDSETTPLLNGQPKAAAGDAEAQPHDGPSENQEQTVLADDVTGPKLWLILSAAYVGVFLGAIDSTIIATLSAPISSEFKSLSLLSWLATAYLIANAACQPISGRLTDIFGRGPGLVFSNIFFAAGNLICGLAQTDTVMIVGRVVAGIGGGGLMSISTFLGSDLVPLRKRGIVQGMGNICFGSGAMLGGVFGGFINDNSSRGWRLAFLVQVPVIVVSGLLVFFLVKVPPKASNKSYISRIDFVGAFLTVAFLVVLLLGLNAGGNLVAWTDPLVLTTLPLAFVLLVGFVLWESRAALPIIPVRLLVNRTVLTACITNLVCTMANTMLIFYIPLYLQVLGYSPTESGYRIFFASLGVSISSIGCGLIMKRTGRYLGLGTTVLVSFVAGNIVFSTLDANSPSWVPFPAFVLTGAGYGGMLTVTLLACIAAVDHSQQAVITSATYAFRSVGATLGVTIASTVYQNILKSRLWDRFGSLPGAAEEIKRIRDDLGELKHLPDGWKDGVIASFMEAFRGVWLTGLGLALVGLICVSLMRQHTLHSNLARRED
;
A
#
# COMPACT_ATOMS: atom_id res chain seq x y z
N MET A 1 15.29 -74.99 -41.20
CA MET A 1 14.40 -74.70 -42.35
C MET A 1 13.87 -73.29 -42.12
N ASN A 2 14.51 -72.43 -42.73
CA ASN A 2 14.11 -71.35 -43.66
C ASN A 2 13.03 -70.44 -43.09
N GLY A 3 13.15 -69.16 -43.05
CA GLY A 3 14.13 -68.24 -43.61
C GLY A 3 13.71 -66.80 -43.46
N GLN A 4 14.68 -66.09 -43.65
CA GLN A 4 14.81 -64.74 -44.22
C GLN A 4 14.15 -63.53 -43.53
N ASN A 5 15.04 -62.83 -42.93
CA ASN A 5 15.05 -61.38 -42.66
C ASN A 5 15.05 -60.60 -43.98
N GLY A 6 14.25 -59.56 -44.02
CA GLY A 6 14.32 -58.53 -45.05
C GLY A 6 14.52 -57.17 -44.40
N ASP A 7 15.78 -56.73 -44.34
CA ASP A 7 16.16 -55.38 -43.96
C ASP A 7 15.70 -54.38 -45.05
N VAL A 8 14.84 -53.42 -44.70
CA VAL A 8 14.54 -52.27 -45.56
C VAL A 8 15.41 -51.11 -45.08
N ILE A 9 16.43 -50.81 -45.84
CA ILE A 9 17.26 -49.62 -45.74
C ILE A 9 16.41 -48.45 -46.21
N VAL A 10 16.11 -47.51 -45.31
CA VAL A 10 15.47 -46.23 -45.64
C VAL A 10 16.53 -45.18 -45.87
N ASP A 11 16.56 -44.61 -47.06
CA ASP A 11 17.43 -43.53 -47.54
C ASP A 11 17.19 -42.22 -46.76
N PRO A 12 18.20 -41.50 -46.25
CA PRO A 12 18.05 -40.33 -45.40
C PRO A 12 17.91 -38.98 -46.16
N ARG A 13 17.26 -38.94 -47.30
CA ARG A 13 17.19 -37.73 -48.14
C ARG A 13 15.80 -37.17 -48.45
N GLN A 14 14.80 -37.39 -47.62
CA GLN A 14 13.53 -36.68 -47.77
C GLN A 14 12.97 -36.24 -46.40
N ALA A 15 13.52 -35.15 -45.90
CA ALA A 15 12.84 -34.33 -44.90
C ALA A 15 12.11 -33.16 -45.61
N PRO A 16 10.80 -32.99 -45.44
CA PRO A 16 10.11 -31.81 -45.94
C PRO A 16 10.44 -30.61 -45.03
N ALA A 17 10.73 -29.46 -45.65
CA ALA A 17 10.97 -28.19 -45.05
C ALA A 17 9.79 -27.79 -44.13
N LEU A 18 10.10 -27.50 -42.86
CA LEU A 18 9.18 -26.82 -41.97
C LEU A 18 9.14 -25.33 -42.34
N ASP A 19 8.16 -24.98 -43.12
CA ASP A 19 7.78 -23.58 -43.37
C ASP A 19 7.23 -22.97 -42.08
N GLY A 20 7.69 -21.74 -41.78
CA GLY A 20 7.40 -21.04 -40.55
C GLY A 20 5.93 -20.74 -40.33
N ALA A 21 5.36 -21.35 -39.34
CA ALA A 21 4.11 -20.87 -38.75
C ALA A 21 4.38 -19.64 -37.88
N ARG A 22 4.14 -18.47 -38.40
CA ARG A 22 3.88 -17.27 -37.63
C ARG A 22 2.60 -17.51 -36.84
N ASP A 23 2.70 -17.58 -35.54
CA ASP A 23 1.56 -17.57 -34.63
C ASP A 23 0.77 -16.27 -34.84
N SER A 24 -0.30 -16.36 -35.60
CA SER A 24 -1.35 -15.36 -35.67
C SER A 24 -2.26 -15.55 -34.46
N GLU A 25 -2.03 -14.74 -33.42
CA GLU A 25 -2.88 -14.60 -32.22
C GLU A 25 -4.24 -13.95 -32.54
N THR A 26 -4.96 -14.42 -33.53
CA THR A 26 -6.30 -13.94 -33.82
C THR A 26 -7.24 -15.11 -34.05
N THR A 27 -7.75 -15.68 -32.96
CA THR A 27 -8.95 -16.48 -33.00
C THR A 27 -10.09 -15.70 -32.35
N PRO A 28 -11.17 -15.35 -33.08
CA PRO A 28 -12.28 -14.62 -32.49
C PRO A 28 -13.09 -15.54 -31.58
N LEU A 29 -13.24 -15.11 -30.30
CA LEU A 29 -14.11 -15.76 -29.33
C LEU A 29 -15.55 -15.25 -29.46
N LEU A 30 -16.18 -15.42 -30.63
CA LEU A 30 -17.64 -15.25 -30.75
C LEU A 30 -18.17 -15.90 -32.02
N ASN A 31 -19.26 -16.67 -31.86
CA ASN A 31 -20.15 -17.33 -32.78
C ASN A 31 -19.87 -18.82 -33.06
N GLY A 32 -20.54 -19.63 -32.26
CA GLY A 32 -20.85 -21.00 -32.53
C GLY A 32 -22.24 -21.32 -31.98
N GLN A 33 -23.30 -21.03 -32.75
CA GLN A 33 -24.59 -21.69 -32.51
C GLN A 33 -24.42 -23.20 -32.76
N PRO A 34 -24.88 -24.07 -31.86
CA PRO A 34 -24.81 -25.51 -32.09
C PRO A 34 -25.87 -25.93 -33.10
N LYS A 35 -25.44 -26.52 -34.25
CA LYS A 35 -26.30 -27.32 -35.08
C LYS A 35 -26.65 -28.62 -34.37
N ALA A 36 -27.94 -28.87 -34.24
CA ALA A 36 -28.49 -30.11 -33.71
C ALA A 36 -28.04 -31.32 -34.54
N ALA A 37 -27.43 -32.31 -33.88
CA ALA A 37 -27.34 -33.68 -34.36
C ALA A 37 -27.85 -34.59 -33.24
N ALA A 38 -28.91 -35.33 -33.50
CA ALA A 38 -29.53 -36.26 -32.59
C ALA A 38 -28.63 -37.49 -32.36
N GLY A 39 -28.51 -37.90 -31.11
CA GLY A 39 -27.84 -39.12 -30.70
C GLY A 39 -27.98 -39.25 -29.16
N ASP A 40 -28.82 -40.21 -28.75
CA ASP A 40 -29.11 -40.50 -27.34
C ASP A 40 -27.85 -40.86 -26.56
N ALA A 41 -27.55 -40.04 -25.52
CA ALA A 41 -26.68 -40.42 -24.44
C ALA A 41 -27.25 -39.83 -23.12
N GLU A 42 -27.43 -40.70 -22.15
CA GLU A 42 -27.99 -40.42 -20.82
C GLU A 42 -27.41 -39.16 -20.20
N ALA A 43 -28.28 -38.19 -19.91
CA ALA A 43 -27.96 -36.95 -19.21
C ALA A 43 -27.64 -37.26 -17.73
N GLN A 44 -26.37 -37.14 -17.35
CA GLN A 44 -26.02 -36.88 -15.96
C GLN A 44 -26.53 -35.47 -15.61
N PRO A 45 -27.08 -35.24 -14.40
CA PRO A 45 -27.52 -33.91 -14.00
C PRO A 45 -26.27 -33.02 -13.87
N HIS A 46 -26.04 -32.13 -14.82
CA HIS A 46 -25.18 -30.96 -14.62
C HIS A 46 -25.83 -30.12 -13.53
N ASP A 47 -25.18 -30.05 -12.39
CA ASP A 47 -25.42 -28.99 -11.43
C ASP A 47 -25.32 -27.65 -12.16
N GLY A 48 -26.47 -27.03 -12.40
CA GLY A 48 -26.55 -25.69 -12.99
C GLY A 48 -25.79 -24.72 -12.13
N PRO A 49 -25.22 -23.64 -12.68
CA PRO A 49 -24.47 -22.65 -11.91
C PRO A 49 -25.34 -22.18 -10.77
N SER A 50 -24.82 -22.29 -9.54
CA SER A 50 -25.53 -21.87 -8.33
C SER A 50 -26.02 -20.43 -8.52
N GLU A 51 -27.32 -20.17 -8.32
CA GLU A 51 -28.02 -18.89 -8.53
C GLU A 51 -27.38 -17.67 -7.85
N ASN A 52 -26.29 -17.85 -7.11
CA ASN A 52 -25.63 -16.87 -6.27
C ASN A 52 -24.25 -16.38 -6.78
N GLN A 53 -23.77 -16.84 -7.94
CA GLN A 53 -22.46 -16.45 -8.44
C GLN A 53 -22.54 -15.14 -9.24
N GLU A 54 -21.82 -14.11 -8.79
CA GLU A 54 -21.59 -12.88 -9.56
C GLU A 54 -20.67 -13.20 -10.75
N GLN A 55 -21.16 -12.94 -11.97
CA GLN A 55 -20.37 -13.15 -13.18
C GLN A 55 -19.49 -11.94 -13.46
N THR A 56 -18.19 -12.17 -13.61
CA THR A 56 -17.26 -11.12 -14.04
C THR A 56 -17.45 -10.87 -15.54
N VAL A 57 -17.92 -9.69 -15.91
CA VAL A 57 -17.95 -9.24 -17.30
C VAL A 57 -16.52 -8.83 -17.66
N LEU A 58 -15.89 -9.59 -18.57
CA LEU A 58 -14.58 -9.21 -19.11
C LEU A 58 -14.77 -7.91 -19.90
N ALA A 59 -13.96 -6.89 -19.59
CA ALA A 59 -13.93 -5.69 -20.41
C ALA A 59 -13.43 -6.07 -21.81
N ASP A 60 -14.03 -5.46 -22.85
CA ASP A 60 -13.52 -5.61 -24.22
C ASP A 60 -12.01 -5.40 -24.24
N ASP A 61 -11.29 -6.15 -25.08
CA ASP A 61 -9.83 -6.06 -25.16
C ASP A 61 -9.39 -4.63 -25.47
N VAL A 62 -9.13 -3.87 -24.39
CA VAL A 62 -8.61 -2.51 -24.47
C VAL A 62 -7.14 -2.60 -24.81
N THR A 63 -6.83 -2.46 -26.10
CA THR A 63 -5.48 -2.63 -26.61
C THR A 63 -4.73 -1.30 -26.79
N GLY A 64 -3.40 -1.34 -26.61
CA GLY A 64 -2.49 -0.30 -27.01
C GLY A 64 -2.66 1.06 -26.30
N PRO A 65 -2.72 2.18 -27.07
CA PRO A 65 -2.69 3.53 -26.50
C PRO A 65 -3.85 3.86 -25.57
N LYS A 66 -5.04 3.28 -25.82
CA LYS A 66 -6.24 3.50 -25.00
C LYS A 66 -6.09 2.93 -23.60
N LEU A 67 -5.47 1.75 -23.45
CA LEU A 67 -5.15 1.15 -22.15
C LEU A 67 -4.25 2.07 -21.33
N TRP A 68 -3.18 2.56 -21.93
CA TRP A 68 -2.24 3.45 -21.25
C TRP A 68 -2.88 4.78 -20.87
N LEU A 69 -3.76 5.33 -21.70
CA LEU A 69 -4.50 6.55 -21.40
C LEU A 69 -5.42 6.38 -20.18
N ILE A 70 -6.15 5.26 -20.11
CA ILE A 70 -7.02 4.92 -18.97
C ILE A 70 -6.20 4.75 -17.69
N LEU A 71 -5.11 3.98 -17.75
CA LEU A 71 -4.25 3.76 -16.58
C LEU A 71 -3.56 5.05 -16.13
N SER A 72 -3.10 5.89 -17.06
CA SER A 72 -2.50 7.19 -16.74
C SER A 72 -3.49 8.10 -16.01
N ALA A 73 -4.75 8.16 -16.47
CA ALA A 73 -5.78 8.95 -15.81
C ALA A 73 -6.01 8.49 -14.35
N ALA A 74 -6.03 7.18 -14.10
CA ALA A 74 -6.16 6.62 -12.75
C ALA A 74 -4.89 6.87 -11.90
N TYR A 75 -3.71 6.78 -12.48
CA TYR A 75 -2.43 6.98 -11.77
C TYR A 75 -2.14 8.43 -11.39
N VAL A 76 -2.72 9.42 -12.08
CA VAL A 76 -2.71 10.82 -11.61
C VAL A 76 -3.33 10.91 -10.22
N GLY A 77 -4.44 10.22 -9.96
CA GLY A 77 -5.05 10.16 -8.63
C GLY A 77 -4.13 9.53 -7.58
N VAL A 78 -3.42 8.44 -7.93
CA VAL A 78 -2.42 7.79 -7.06
C VAL A 78 -1.27 8.73 -6.73
N PHE A 79 -0.76 9.44 -7.72
CA PHE A 79 0.32 10.42 -7.57
C PHE A 79 -0.08 11.57 -6.62
N LEU A 80 -1.28 12.14 -6.82
CA LEU A 80 -1.80 13.22 -5.96
C LEU A 80 -2.07 12.73 -4.52
N GLY A 81 -2.62 11.53 -4.34
CA GLY A 81 -2.81 10.92 -3.03
C GLY A 81 -1.48 10.66 -2.30
N ALA A 82 -0.42 10.33 -3.04
CA ALA A 82 0.92 10.17 -2.48
C ALA A 82 1.55 11.52 -2.08
N ILE A 83 1.39 12.58 -2.89
CA ILE A 83 1.79 13.95 -2.52
C ILE A 83 1.10 14.34 -1.21
N ASP A 84 -0.22 14.20 -1.15
CA ASP A 84 -1.01 14.62 0.02
C ASP A 84 -0.65 13.85 1.31
N SER A 85 -0.28 12.58 1.18
CA SER A 85 0.14 11.76 2.32
C SER A 85 1.47 12.22 2.92
N THR A 86 2.37 12.79 2.12
CA THR A 86 3.74 13.17 2.51
C THR A 86 3.92 14.67 2.73
N ILE A 87 3.05 15.50 2.16
CA ILE A 87 3.09 16.97 2.33
C ILE A 87 2.97 17.37 3.81
N ILE A 88 2.23 16.59 4.59
CA ILE A 88 2.06 16.82 6.04
C ILE A 88 3.39 16.69 6.79
N ALA A 89 4.32 15.85 6.34
CA ALA A 89 5.61 15.70 7.00
C ALA A 89 6.39 17.03 7.09
N THR A 90 6.23 17.91 6.09
CA THR A 90 6.87 19.23 6.06
C THR A 90 5.99 20.36 6.59
N LEU A 91 4.67 20.23 6.42
CA LEU A 91 3.72 21.28 6.80
C LEU A 91 3.14 21.14 8.21
N SER A 92 3.34 20.01 8.88
CA SER A 92 2.79 19.79 10.22
C SER A 92 3.23 20.83 11.26
N ALA A 93 4.50 21.20 11.25
CA ALA A 93 5.03 22.22 12.17
C ALA A 93 4.45 23.61 11.92
N PRO A 94 4.46 24.18 10.70
CA PRO A 94 3.79 25.45 10.41
C PRO A 94 2.31 25.47 10.76
N ILE A 95 1.58 24.38 10.45
CA ILE A 95 0.15 24.26 10.73
C ILE A 95 -0.10 24.23 12.26
N SER A 96 0.62 23.40 12.98
CA SER A 96 0.50 23.29 14.45
C SER A 96 0.84 24.60 15.16
N SER A 97 1.86 25.31 14.70
CA SER A 97 2.27 26.60 15.24
C SER A 97 1.18 27.65 15.05
N GLU A 98 0.54 27.72 13.88
CA GLU A 98 -0.53 28.67 13.59
C GLU A 98 -1.76 28.43 14.48
N PHE A 99 -2.17 27.17 14.64
CA PHE A 99 -3.29 26.80 15.49
C PHE A 99 -2.94 26.69 16.99
N LYS A 100 -1.66 26.87 17.36
CA LYS A 100 -1.16 26.74 18.75
C LYS A 100 -1.58 25.42 19.42
N SER A 101 -1.55 24.34 18.63
CA SER A 101 -2.02 23.01 19.03
C SER A 101 -0.96 21.94 18.73
N LEU A 102 -0.18 21.55 19.73
CA LEU A 102 0.83 20.49 19.61
C LEU A 102 0.22 19.11 19.29
N SER A 103 -0.97 18.85 19.82
CA SER A 103 -1.70 17.59 19.53
C SER A 103 -2.11 17.48 18.06
N LEU A 104 -2.31 18.60 17.37
CA LEU A 104 -2.67 18.64 15.94
C LEU A 104 -1.61 17.98 15.06
N LEU A 105 -0.33 18.07 15.43
CA LEU A 105 0.79 17.50 14.69
C LEU A 105 0.59 15.99 14.43
N SER A 106 0.19 15.25 15.45
CA SER A 106 -0.11 13.81 15.34
C SER A 106 -1.42 13.56 14.55
N TRP A 107 -2.47 14.36 14.81
CA TRP A 107 -3.77 14.16 14.19
C TRP A 107 -3.79 14.46 12.70
N LEU A 108 -2.96 15.37 12.20
CA LEU A 108 -2.90 15.71 10.77
C LEU A 108 -2.58 14.51 9.88
N ALA A 109 -1.59 13.73 10.28
CA ALA A 109 -1.22 12.51 9.54
C ALA A 109 -2.19 11.36 9.84
N THR A 110 -2.51 11.15 11.12
CA THR A 110 -3.26 10.00 11.60
C THR A 110 -4.70 9.99 11.10
N ALA A 111 -5.39 11.13 11.15
CA ALA A 111 -6.78 11.24 10.68
C ALA A 111 -6.91 10.82 9.20
N TYR A 112 -5.98 11.27 8.35
CA TYR A 112 -5.90 10.85 6.96
C TYR A 112 -5.63 9.35 6.81
N LEU A 113 -4.62 8.83 7.52
CA LEU A 113 -4.21 7.42 7.41
C LEU A 113 -5.30 6.47 7.90
N ILE A 114 -6.01 6.80 9.00
CA ILE A 114 -7.12 6.01 9.52
C ILE A 114 -8.27 5.97 8.50
N ALA A 115 -8.69 7.13 7.97
CA ALA A 115 -9.76 7.20 6.99
C ALA A 115 -9.40 6.47 5.69
N ASN A 116 -8.14 6.61 5.25
CA ASN A 116 -7.59 5.91 4.09
C ASN A 116 -7.63 4.39 4.29
N ALA A 117 -7.14 3.88 5.43
CA ALA A 117 -7.12 2.47 5.75
C ALA A 117 -8.54 1.86 5.85
N ALA A 118 -9.48 2.60 6.42
CA ALA A 118 -10.87 2.17 6.58
C ALA A 118 -11.63 2.10 5.24
N CYS A 119 -11.32 3.03 4.31
CA CYS A 119 -11.99 3.09 3.01
C CYS A 119 -11.51 2.01 2.02
N GLN A 120 -10.25 1.60 2.08
CA GLN A 120 -9.65 0.68 1.12
C GLN A 120 -10.36 -0.68 1.00
N PRO A 121 -10.66 -1.43 2.07
CA PRO A 121 -11.35 -2.71 1.97
C PRO A 121 -12.74 -2.59 1.34
N ILE A 122 -13.47 -1.53 1.70
CA ILE A 122 -14.84 -1.29 1.24
C ILE A 122 -14.85 -0.92 -0.24
N SER A 123 -13.88 -0.13 -0.69
CA SER A 123 -13.81 0.35 -2.07
C SER A 123 -13.74 -0.78 -3.10
N GLY A 124 -13.10 -1.91 -2.76
CA GLY A 124 -13.07 -3.10 -3.61
C GLY A 124 -14.47 -3.62 -3.90
N ARG A 125 -15.25 -3.84 -2.86
CA ARG A 125 -16.60 -4.40 -2.96
C ARG A 125 -17.58 -3.42 -3.60
N LEU A 126 -17.55 -2.15 -3.19
CA LEU A 126 -18.42 -1.13 -3.77
C LEU A 126 -18.17 -0.95 -5.26
N THR A 127 -16.94 -0.99 -5.71
CA THR A 127 -16.61 -0.81 -7.14
C THR A 127 -16.83 -2.06 -7.98
N ASP A 128 -16.93 -3.24 -7.37
CA ASP A 128 -17.45 -4.43 -8.04
C ASP A 128 -18.96 -4.28 -8.36
N ILE A 129 -19.70 -3.57 -7.48
CA ILE A 129 -21.15 -3.36 -7.60
C ILE A 129 -21.49 -2.20 -8.54
N PHE A 130 -20.85 -1.04 -8.34
CA PHE A 130 -21.17 0.21 -9.04
C PHE A 130 -20.26 0.49 -10.25
N GLY A 131 -19.17 -0.26 -10.40
CA GLY A 131 -18.16 -0.06 -11.44
C GLY A 131 -16.94 0.74 -10.97
N ARG A 132 -15.80 0.53 -11.66
CA ARG A 132 -14.51 1.19 -11.30
C ARG A 132 -14.52 2.69 -11.60
N GLY A 133 -15.13 3.10 -12.73
CA GLY A 133 -15.21 4.51 -13.14
C GLY A 133 -15.94 5.37 -12.11
N PRO A 134 -17.21 5.07 -11.78
CA PRO A 134 -17.95 5.80 -10.74
C PRO A 134 -17.25 5.82 -9.39
N GLY A 135 -16.60 4.72 -8.98
CA GLY A 135 -15.83 4.67 -7.74
C GLY A 135 -14.65 5.63 -7.73
N LEU A 136 -13.89 5.72 -8.83
CA LEU A 136 -12.78 6.67 -8.97
C LEU A 136 -13.26 8.13 -8.99
N VAL A 137 -14.39 8.41 -9.66
CA VAL A 137 -14.99 9.76 -9.67
C VAL A 137 -15.40 10.17 -8.25
N PHE A 138 -16.12 9.30 -7.52
CA PHE A 138 -16.47 9.51 -6.13
C PHE A 138 -15.23 9.81 -5.27
N SER A 139 -14.19 9.01 -5.42
CA SER A 139 -12.92 9.18 -4.70
C SER A 139 -12.25 10.54 -5.01
N ASN A 140 -12.25 10.98 -6.28
CA ASN A 140 -11.74 12.30 -6.67
C ASN A 140 -12.56 13.44 -6.04
N ILE A 141 -13.89 13.31 -5.98
CA ILE A 141 -14.76 14.32 -5.35
C ILE A 141 -14.43 14.47 -3.86
N PHE A 142 -14.34 13.35 -3.12
CA PHE A 142 -14.00 13.40 -1.70
C PHE A 142 -12.59 13.92 -1.48
N PHE A 143 -11.64 13.54 -2.33
CA PHE A 143 -10.27 14.01 -2.23
C PHE A 143 -10.13 15.51 -2.50
N ALA A 144 -10.83 16.03 -3.53
CA ALA A 144 -10.89 17.45 -3.81
C ALA A 144 -11.57 18.24 -2.68
N ALA A 145 -12.71 17.75 -2.17
CA ALA A 145 -13.43 18.37 -1.07
C ALA A 145 -12.56 18.42 0.20
N GLY A 146 -11.88 17.33 0.55
CA GLY A 146 -11.01 17.27 1.71
C GLY A 146 -9.84 18.26 1.62
N ASN A 147 -9.17 18.34 0.45
CA ASN A 147 -8.10 19.31 0.22
C ASN A 147 -8.61 20.75 0.25
N LEU A 148 -9.81 21.01 -0.28
CA LEU A 148 -10.44 22.32 -0.20
C LEU A 148 -10.73 22.72 1.25
N ILE A 149 -11.31 21.81 2.05
CA ILE A 149 -11.57 22.04 3.47
C ILE A 149 -10.25 22.32 4.22
N CYS A 150 -9.20 21.53 3.98
CA CYS A 150 -7.89 21.76 4.57
C CYS A 150 -7.32 23.14 4.21
N GLY A 151 -7.37 23.53 2.93
CA GLY A 151 -6.86 24.81 2.46
C GLY A 151 -7.64 26.03 2.97
N LEU A 152 -8.90 25.86 3.36
CA LEU A 152 -9.78 26.90 3.91
C LEU A 152 -9.92 26.81 5.44
N ALA A 153 -9.27 25.88 6.10
CA ALA A 153 -9.41 25.64 7.54
C ALA A 153 -8.97 26.85 8.36
N GLN A 154 -9.82 27.25 9.31
CA GLN A 154 -9.55 28.33 10.28
C GLN A 154 -9.41 27.79 11.71
N THR A 155 -9.74 26.52 11.93
CA THR A 155 -9.62 25.83 13.23
C THR A 155 -8.98 24.46 13.03
N ASP A 156 -8.36 23.95 14.08
CA ASP A 156 -7.77 22.61 14.13
C ASP A 156 -8.79 21.51 13.81
N THR A 157 -10.00 21.61 14.36
CA THR A 157 -11.09 20.66 14.12
C THR A 157 -11.48 20.60 12.65
N VAL A 158 -11.65 21.75 11.97
CA VAL A 158 -11.95 21.79 10.53
C VAL A 158 -10.82 21.18 9.72
N MET A 159 -9.56 21.42 10.11
CA MET A 159 -8.41 20.82 9.46
C MET A 159 -8.40 19.29 9.59
N ILE A 160 -8.68 18.75 10.78
CA ILE A 160 -8.80 17.30 11.02
C ILE A 160 -9.94 16.70 10.18
N VAL A 161 -11.11 17.33 10.15
CA VAL A 161 -12.23 16.89 9.31
C VAL A 161 -11.85 16.87 7.83
N GLY A 162 -11.16 17.92 7.36
CA GLY A 162 -10.62 17.96 5.99
C GLY A 162 -9.68 16.78 5.70
N ARG A 163 -8.80 16.41 6.65
CA ARG A 163 -7.92 15.25 6.54
C ARG A 163 -8.67 13.93 6.47
N VAL A 164 -9.73 13.75 7.27
CA VAL A 164 -10.62 12.57 7.20
C VAL A 164 -11.26 12.46 5.82
N VAL A 165 -11.86 13.54 5.32
CA VAL A 165 -12.52 13.56 4.01
C VAL A 165 -11.53 13.29 2.88
N ALA A 166 -10.34 13.91 2.92
CA ALA A 166 -9.26 13.64 1.97
C ALA A 166 -8.78 12.18 2.04
N GLY A 167 -8.70 11.60 3.26
CA GLY A 167 -8.31 10.21 3.48
C GLY A 167 -9.27 9.20 2.85
N ILE A 168 -10.59 9.44 2.94
CA ILE A 168 -11.61 8.63 2.26
C ILE A 168 -11.37 8.62 0.74
N GLY A 169 -11.18 9.81 0.15
CA GLY A 169 -10.88 9.94 -1.28
C GLY A 169 -9.57 9.27 -1.68
N GLY A 170 -8.48 9.56 -0.96
CA GLY A 170 -7.15 9.02 -1.22
C GLY A 170 -7.09 7.48 -1.14
N GLY A 171 -7.78 6.88 -0.15
CA GLY A 171 -7.88 5.43 0.00
C GLY A 171 -8.56 4.78 -1.21
N GLY A 172 -9.65 5.37 -1.69
CA GLY A 172 -10.34 4.92 -2.90
C GLY A 172 -9.47 5.06 -4.15
N LEU A 173 -8.80 6.22 -4.34
CA LEU A 173 -7.92 6.44 -5.50
C LEU A 173 -6.82 5.39 -5.58
N MET A 174 -6.16 5.06 -4.47
CA MET A 174 -5.07 4.08 -4.44
C MET A 174 -5.55 2.65 -4.74
N SER A 175 -6.61 2.21 -4.06
CA SER A 175 -7.09 0.83 -4.18
C SER A 175 -7.78 0.57 -5.53
N ILE A 176 -8.70 1.46 -5.95
CA ILE A 176 -9.49 1.27 -7.18
C ILE A 176 -8.60 1.34 -8.43
N SER A 177 -7.55 2.18 -8.44
CA SER A 177 -6.59 2.24 -9.55
C SER A 177 -5.86 0.91 -9.74
N THR A 178 -5.55 0.21 -8.64
CA THR A 178 -4.95 -1.13 -8.69
C THR A 178 -5.94 -2.18 -9.20
N PHE A 179 -7.21 -2.11 -8.75
CA PHE A 179 -8.25 -3.02 -9.26
C PHE A 179 -8.47 -2.83 -10.76
N LEU A 180 -8.53 -1.57 -11.21
CA LEU A 180 -8.66 -1.23 -12.62
C LEU A 180 -7.52 -1.84 -13.44
N GLY A 181 -6.27 -1.72 -12.99
CA GLY A 181 -5.12 -2.35 -13.64
C GLY A 181 -5.23 -3.88 -13.67
N SER A 182 -5.77 -4.50 -12.62
CA SER A 182 -5.99 -5.95 -12.57
C SER A 182 -7.11 -6.42 -13.50
N ASP A 183 -8.14 -5.60 -13.69
CA ASP A 183 -9.30 -5.95 -14.54
C ASP A 183 -9.00 -5.79 -16.04
N LEU A 184 -8.10 -4.86 -16.41
CA LEU A 184 -7.79 -4.54 -17.80
C LEU A 184 -6.60 -5.32 -18.39
N VAL A 185 -5.80 -6.03 -17.55
CA VAL A 185 -4.54 -6.62 -18.01
C VAL A 185 -4.42 -8.10 -17.58
N PRO A 186 -3.97 -9.01 -18.48
CA PRO A 186 -3.71 -10.40 -18.14
C PRO A 186 -2.74 -10.56 -16.97
N LEU A 187 -2.88 -11.63 -16.18
CA LEU A 187 -2.15 -11.86 -14.93
C LEU A 187 -0.62 -11.69 -15.08
N ARG A 188 -0.02 -12.22 -16.16
CA ARG A 188 1.42 -12.08 -16.44
C ARG A 188 1.89 -10.63 -16.65
N LYS A 189 1.02 -9.74 -17.13
CA LYS A 189 1.36 -8.32 -17.37
C LYS A 189 1.04 -7.43 -16.16
N ARG A 190 0.24 -7.90 -15.19
CA ARG A 190 -0.17 -7.12 -14.00
C ARG A 190 0.99 -6.62 -13.16
N GLY A 191 2.10 -7.39 -13.09
CA GLY A 191 3.30 -6.95 -12.37
C GLY A 191 3.92 -5.67 -12.95
N ILE A 192 3.88 -5.47 -14.27
CA ILE A 192 4.37 -4.25 -14.92
C ILE A 192 3.44 -3.07 -14.58
N VAL A 193 2.14 -3.28 -14.67
CA VAL A 193 1.12 -2.26 -14.34
C VAL A 193 1.22 -1.86 -12.87
N GLN A 194 1.39 -2.84 -11.96
CA GLN A 194 1.65 -2.55 -10.54
C GLN A 194 2.94 -1.77 -10.33
N GLY A 195 4.01 -2.14 -11.06
CA GLY A 195 5.28 -1.42 -11.02
C GLY A 195 5.14 0.05 -11.42
N MET A 196 4.36 0.34 -12.46
CA MET A 196 4.06 1.72 -12.87
C MET A 196 3.25 2.48 -11.82
N GLY A 197 2.25 1.84 -11.21
CA GLY A 197 1.51 2.42 -10.09
C GLY A 197 2.44 2.78 -8.92
N ASN A 198 3.39 1.89 -8.60
CA ASN A 198 4.38 2.14 -7.55
C ASN A 198 5.35 3.28 -7.90
N ILE A 199 5.71 3.47 -9.19
CA ILE A 199 6.48 4.64 -9.64
C ILE A 199 5.68 5.93 -9.42
N CYS A 200 4.42 5.95 -9.83
CA CYS A 200 3.56 7.13 -9.65
C CYS A 200 3.40 7.47 -8.17
N PHE A 201 3.18 6.46 -7.32
CA PHE A 201 3.12 6.64 -5.87
C PHE A 201 4.45 7.15 -5.31
N GLY A 202 5.56 6.51 -5.64
CA GLY A 202 6.90 6.88 -5.16
C GLY A 202 7.31 8.29 -5.60
N SER A 203 7.02 8.67 -6.85
CA SER A 203 7.27 10.02 -7.37
C SER A 203 6.44 11.07 -6.64
N GLY A 204 5.16 10.78 -6.39
CA GLY A 204 4.29 11.66 -5.61
C GLY A 204 4.78 11.83 -4.18
N ALA A 205 5.11 10.72 -3.51
CA ALA A 205 5.60 10.73 -2.13
C ALA A 205 6.91 11.51 -1.98
N MET A 206 7.80 11.41 -2.97
CA MET A 206 9.05 12.18 -3.00
C MET A 206 8.78 13.69 -3.16
N LEU A 207 7.90 14.04 -4.09
CA LEU A 207 7.63 15.46 -4.39
C LEU A 207 6.81 16.15 -3.31
N GLY A 208 5.99 15.43 -2.54
CA GLY A 208 5.08 16.02 -1.57
C GLY A 208 5.78 16.84 -0.51
N GLY A 209 6.87 16.33 0.06
CA GLY A 209 7.65 17.08 1.05
C GLY A 209 8.30 18.34 0.49
N VAL A 210 8.91 18.25 -0.69
CA VAL A 210 9.55 19.39 -1.37
C VAL A 210 8.50 20.42 -1.81
N PHE A 211 7.41 19.95 -2.39
CA PHE A 211 6.30 20.80 -2.85
C PHE A 211 5.66 21.57 -1.69
N GLY A 212 5.39 20.89 -0.56
CA GLY A 212 4.82 21.53 0.62
C GLY A 212 5.72 22.61 1.20
N GLY A 213 7.00 22.30 1.41
CA GLY A 213 7.98 23.25 1.91
C GLY A 213 8.17 24.45 0.99
N PHE A 214 8.35 24.21 -0.31
CA PHE A 214 8.53 25.27 -1.29
C PHE A 214 7.35 26.25 -1.35
N ILE A 215 6.13 25.73 -1.36
CA ILE A 215 4.94 26.60 -1.37
C ILE A 215 4.78 27.37 -0.06
N ASN A 216 5.03 26.71 1.07
CA ASN A 216 4.96 27.38 2.38
C ASN A 216 5.93 28.55 2.46
N ASP A 217 7.15 28.37 2.00
CA ASP A 217 8.21 29.36 2.14
C ASP A 217 8.11 30.53 1.15
N ASN A 218 7.51 30.28 -0.02
CA ASN A 218 7.43 31.26 -1.12
C ASN A 218 6.03 31.88 -1.33
N SER A 219 5.03 31.51 -0.51
CA SER A 219 3.66 31.98 -0.67
C SER A 219 3.21 32.87 0.48
N SER A 220 2.51 33.96 0.16
CA SER A 220 1.83 34.80 1.17
C SER A 220 0.69 34.11 1.91
N ARG A 221 0.15 33.02 1.35
CA ARG A 221 -0.89 32.18 1.96
C ARG A 221 -0.31 30.99 2.75
N GLY A 222 1.03 30.85 2.74
CA GLY A 222 1.73 29.78 3.45
C GLY A 222 1.24 28.37 3.06
N TRP A 223 1.16 27.49 4.02
CA TRP A 223 0.79 26.08 3.85
C TRP A 223 -0.61 25.86 3.23
N ARG A 224 -1.54 26.79 3.37
CA ARG A 224 -2.91 26.69 2.81
C ARG A 224 -2.90 26.54 1.29
N LEU A 225 -2.00 27.27 0.62
CA LEU A 225 -1.90 27.20 -0.83
C LEU A 225 -1.46 25.81 -1.31
N ALA A 226 -0.68 25.07 -0.53
CA ALA A 226 -0.24 23.73 -0.88
C ALA A 226 -1.40 22.73 -1.03
N PHE A 227 -2.46 22.88 -0.25
CA PHE A 227 -3.70 22.12 -0.41
C PHE A 227 -4.56 22.65 -1.56
N LEU A 228 -4.73 23.97 -1.66
CA LEU A 228 -5.60 24.60 -2.66
C LEU A 228 -5.12 24.36 -4.11
N VAL A 229 -3.83 24.35 -4.35
CA VAL A 229 -3.23 24.10 -5.68
C VAL A 229 -3.52 22.69 -6.18
N GLN A 230 -3.68 21.73 -5.28
CA GLN A 230 -4.03 20.36 -5.65
C GLN A 230 -5.48 20.24 -6.16
N VAL A 231 -6.41 21.07 -5.67
CA VAL A 231 -7.85 20.96 -6.00
C VAL A 231 -8.13 21.04 -7.50
N PRO A 232 -7.64 22.02 -8.28
CA PRO A 232 -7.86 22.06 -9.72
C PRO A 232 -7.32 20.82 -10.44
N VAL A 233 -6.15 20.32 -10.02
CA VAL A 233 -5.53 19.12 -10.63
C VAL A 233 -6.36 17.87 -10.33
N ILE A 234 -6.89 17.73 -9.11
CA ILE A 234 -7.78 16.63 -8.73
C ILE A 234 -9.08 16.68 -9.53
N VAL A 235 -9.66 17.88 -9.73
CA VAL A 235 -10.88 18.05 -10.53
C VAL A 235 -10.64 17.62 -11.99
N VAL A 236 -9.51 18.04 -12.59
CA VAL A 236 -9.14 17.61 -13.94
C VAL A 236 -8.94 16.09 -14.00
N SER A 237 -8.28 15.50 -13.00
CA SER A 237 -8.16 14.03 -12.89
C SER A 237 -9.53 13.35 -12.83
N GLY A 238 -10.45 13.86 -12.02
CA GLY A 238 -11.81 13.34 -11.90
C GLY A 238 -12.59 13.40 -13.22
N LEU A 239 -12.46 14.49 -13.98
CA LEU A 239 -13.06 14.64 -15.29
C LEU A 239 -12.47 13.67 -16.31
N LEU A 240 -11.14 13.50 -16.33
CA LEU A 240 -10.48 12.52 -17.21
C LEU A 240 -10.97 11.09 -16.90
N VAL A 241 -11.06 10.73 -15.63
CA VAL A 241 -11.58 9.43 -15.21
C VAL A 241 -13.04 9.25 -15.65
N PHE A 242 -13.88 10.26 -15.47
CA PHE A 242 -15.30 10.21 -15.85
C PHE A 242 -15.50 9.92 -17.34
N PHE A 243 -14.70 10.52 -18.20
CA PHE A 243 -14.82 10.32 -19.65
C PHE A 243 -14.12 9.05 -20.14
N LEU A 244 -12.99 8.67 -19.55
CA LEU A 244 -12.12 7.61 -20.08
C LEU A 244 -12.38 6.23 -19.45
N VAL A 245 -12.72 6.17 -18.14
CA VAL A 245 -12.82 4.91 -17.42
C VAL A 245 -14.25 4.36 -17.50
N LYS A 246 -14.51 3.54 -18.51
CA LYS A 246 -15.81 2.87 -18.74
C LYS A 246 -15.62 1.37 -18.61
N VAL A 247 -15.51 0.88 -17.38
CA VAL A 247 -15.43 -0.56 -17.10
C VAL A 247 -16.78 -1.00 -16.53
N PRO A 248 -17.45 -2.01 -17.15
CA PRO A 248 -18.74 -2.47 -16.69
C PRO A 248 -18.65 -3.08 -15.28
N PRO A 249 -19.70 -2.90 -14.44
CA PRO A 249 -19.79 -3.57 -13.16
C PRO A 249 -19.98 -5.08 -13.35
N LYS A 250 -19.72 -5.87 -12.29
CA LYS A 250 -20.00 -7.30 -12.31
C LYS A 250 -21.50 -7.56 -12.46
N ALA A 251 -21.86 -8.42 -13.42
CA ALA A 251 -23.25 -8.80 -13.65
C ALA A 251 -23.81 -9.62 -12.47
N SER A 252 -25.01 -9.29 -12.03
CA SER A 252 -25.73 -10.02 -10.98
C SER A 252 -27.23 -9.78 -11.09
N ASN A 253 -28.02 -10.80 -10.80
CA ASN A 253 -29.48 -10.73 -10.78
C ASN A 253 -30.03 -10.07 -9.48
N LYS A 254 -29.17 -9.78 -8.49
CA LYS A 254 -29.56 -9.17 -7.22
C LYS A 254 -29.56 -7.65 -7.30
N SER A 255 -30.45 -7.01 -6.56
CA SER A 255 -30.47 -5.54 -6.44
C SER A 255 -29.15 -5.02 -5.85
N TYR A 256 -28.76 -3.79 -6.22
CA TYR A 256 -27.52 -3.17 -5.74
C TYR A 256 -27.40 -3.16 -4.21
N ILE A 257 -28.48 -2.84 -3.51
CA ILE A 257 -28.50 -2.73 -2.03
C ILE A 257 -28.30 -4.11 -1.38
N SER A 258 -28.89 -5.17 -1.93
CA SER A 258 -28.75 -6.53 -1.39
C SER A 258 -27.34 -7.14 -1.60
N ARG A 259 -26.52 -6.50 -2.40
CA ARG A 259 -25.12 -6.89 -2.66
C ARG A 259 -24.13 -6.24 -1.69
N ILE A 260 -24.58 -5.24 -0.91
CA ILE A 260 -23.74 -4.52 0.06
C ILE A 260 -23.87 -5.17 1.42
N ASP A 261 -22.76 -5.61 1.99
CA ASP A 261 -22.68 -6.04 3.38
C ASP A 261 -22.48 -4.83 4.30
N PHE A 262 -23.61 -4.22 4.73
CA PHE A 262 -23.57 -3.05 5.62
C PHE A 262 -22.97 -3.38 6.99
N VAL A 263 -23.24 -4.59 7.51
CA VAL A 263 -22.74 -4.99 8.84
C VAL A 263 -21.25 -5.26 8.78
N GLY A 264 -20.77 -5.98 7.77
CA GLY A 264 -19.35 -6.20 7.54
C GLY A 264 -18.60 -4.88 7.31
N ALA A 265 -19.19 -3.94 6.51
CA ALA A 265 -18.63 -2.60 6.29
C ALA A 265 -18.50 -1.81 7.60
N PHE A 266 -19.57 -1.78 8.41
CA PHE A 266 -19.56 -1.10 9.70
C PHE A 266 -18.52 -1.71 10.65
N LEU A 267 -18.50 -3.03 10.79
CA LEU A 267 -17.54 -3.73 11.67
C LEU A 267 -16.08 -3.51 11.22
N THR A 268 -15.82 -3.52 9.90
CA THR A 268 -14.49 -3.24 9.35
C THR A 268 -14.03 -1.83 9.70
N VAL A 269 -14.87 -0.82 9.43
CA VAL A 269 -14.55 0.58 9.74
C VAL A 269 -14.40 0.78 11.24
N ALA A 270 -15.37 0.33 12.03
CA ALA A 270 -15.36 0.48 13.48
C ALA A 270 -14.11 -0.17 14.10
N PHE A 271 -13.80 -1.41 13.70
CA PHE A 271 -12.60 -2.11 14.14
C PHE A 271 -11.32 -1.33 13.80
N LEU A 272 -11.15 -0.93 12.53
CA LEU A 272 -9.94 -0.23 12.10
C LEU A 272 -9.81 1.14 12.78
N VAL A 273 -10.89 1.92 12.84
CA VAL A 273 -10.88 3.24 13.47
C VAL A 273 -10.55 3.13 14.95
N VAL A 274 -11.22 2.24 15.68
CA VAL A 274 -11.02 2.09 17.14
C VAL A 274 -9.64 1.54 17.45
N LEU A 275 -9.14 0.56 16.67
CA LEU A 275 -7.79 0.00 16.81
C LEU A 275 -6.73 1.09 16.60
N LEU A 276 -6.82 1.80 15.46
CA LEU A 276 -5.80 2.77 15.08
C LEU A 276 -5.85 4.02 15.98
N LEU A 277 -7.04 4.40 16.44
CA LEU A 277 -7.21 5.48 17.42
C LEU A 277 -6.55 5.11 18.76
N GLY A 278 -6.83 3.92 19.29
CA GLY A 278 -6.24 3.46 20.55
C GLY A 278 -4.71 3.32 20.49
N LEU A 279 -4.21 2.74 19.42
CA LEU A 279 -2.76 2.59 19.21
C LEU A 279 -2.05 3.92 18.99
N ASN A 280 -2.66 4.87 18.29
CA ASN A 280 -2.05 6.17 18.07
C ASN A 280 -2.11 7.06 19.30
N ALA A 281 -3.19 7.01 20.08
CA ALA A 281 -3.30 7.76 21.33
C ALA A 281 -2.31 7.23 22.36
N GLY A 282 -2.16 5.90 22.47
CA GLY A 282 -1.28 5.26 23.47
C GLY A 282 0.20 5.55 23.22
N GLY A 283 0.87 6.07 24.26
CA GLY A 283 2.29 6.38 24.22
C GLY A 283 2.68 7.68 23.51
N ASN A 284 1.80 8.23 22.65
CA ASN A 284 2.03 9.51 21.97
C ASN A 284 1.28 10.67 22.64
N LEU A 285 -0.04 10.54 22.78
CA LEU A 285 -0.90 11.59 23.32
C LEU A 285 -1.20 11.37 24.81
N VAL A 286 -1.45 10.12 25.19
CA VAL A 286 -1.79 9.72 26.55
C VAL A 286 -0.96 8.51 26.98
N ALA A 287 -0.89 8.26 28.29
CA ALA A 287 -0.21 7.07 28.82
C ALA A 287 -0.95 5.79 28.39
N TRP A 288 -0.25 4.67 28.27
CA TRP A 288 -0.85 3.36 27.97
C TRP A 288 -1.90 2.90 28.99
N THR A 289 -1.82 3.45 30.22
CA THR A 289 -2.77 3.20 31.32
C THR A 289 -3.99 4.12 31.29
N ASP A 290 -4.09 5.03 30.31
CA ASP A 290 -5.21 5.95 30.19
C ASP A 290 -6.51 5.19 29.87
N PRO A 291 -7.65 5.60 30.46
CA PRO A 291 -8.96 5.00 30.17
C PRO A 291 -9.30 4.92 28.69
N LEU A 292 -8.86 5.90 27.88
CA LEU A 292 -9.09 5.90 26.43
C LEU A 292 -8.43 4.67 25.76
N VAL A 293 -7.18 4.37 26.11
CA VAL A 293 -6.45 3.23 25.53
C VAL A 293 -7.00 1.92 26.07
N LEU A 294 -7.25 1.87 27.39
CA LEU A 294 -7.79 0.68 28.06
C LEU A 294 -9.22 0.31 27.61
N THR A 295 -9.97 1.26 27.06
CA THR A 295 -11.31 0.99 26.50
C THR A 295 -11.25 0.69 25.01
N THR A 296 -10.46 1.44 24.23
CA THR A 296 -10.41 1.30 22.78
C THR A 296 -9.76 -0.01 22.32
N LEU A 297 -8.66 -0.46 22.93
CA LEU A 297 -7.98 -1.67 22.48
C LEU A 297 -8.81 -2.96 22.74
N PRO A 298 -9.41 -3.18 23.92
CA PRO A 298 -10.33 -4.30 24.11
C PRO A 298 -11.57 -4.21 23.22
N LEU A 299 -12.13 -3.01 23.03
CA LEU A 299 -13.26 -2.80 22.13
C LEU A 299 -12.88 -3.16 20.68
N ALA A 300 -11.70 -2.74 20.21
CA ALA A 300 -11.19 -3.13 18.89
C ALA A 300 -11.08 -4.66 18.76
N PHE A 301 -10.61 -5.35 19.79
CA PHE A 301 -10.54 -6.82 19.79
C PHE A 301 -11.95 -7.45 19.69
N VAL A 302 -12.92 -6.95 20.45
CA VAL A 302 -14.32 -7.42 20.37
C VAL A 302 -14.90 -7.18 18.97
N LEU A 303 -14.65 -6.00 18.38
CA LEU A 303 -15.09 -5.66 17.02
C LEU A 303 -14.40 -6.56 15.97
N LEU A 304 -13.12 -6.88 16.14
CA LEU A 304 -12.40 -7.83 15.29
C LEU A 304 -13.02 -9.22 15.34
N VAL A 305 -13.30 -9.74 16.54
CA VAL A 305 -13.96 -11.04 16.70
C VAL A 305 -15.35 -11.02 16.07
N GLY A 306 -16.13 -9.97 16.33
CA GLY A 306 -17.44 -9.76 15.69
C GLY A 306 -17.35 -9.72 14.16
N PHE A 307 -16.36 -9.02 13.62
CA PHE A 307 -16.07 -8.95 12.19
C PHE A 307 -15.76 -10.35 11.62
N VAL A 308 -14.82 -11.09 12.22
CA VAL A 308 -14.46 -12.44 11.77
C VAL A 308 -15.65 -13.40 11.80
N LEU A 309 -16.45 -13.37 12.86
CA LEU A 309 -17.65 -14.20 12.99
C LEU A 309 -18.71 -13.84 11.95
N TRP A 310 -18.93 -12.55 11.69
CA TRP A 310 -19.88 -12.09 10.70
C TRP A 310 -19.43 -12.48 9.27
N GLU A 311 -18.21 -12.11 8.88
CA GLU A 311 -17.63 -12.37 7.56
C GLU A 311 -17.51 -13.88 7.26
N SER A 312 -17.33 -14.72 8.28
CA SER A 312 -17.32 -16.18 8.10
C SER A 312 -18.69 -16.74 7.68
N ARG A 313 -19.78 -15.99 7.91
CA ARG A 313 -21.17 -16.38 7.60
C ARG A 313 -21.79 -15.56 6.46
N ALA A 314 -21.23 -14.41 6.16
CA ALA A 314 -21.75 -13.52 5.12
C ALA A 314 -21.73 -14.19 3.75
N ALA A 315 -22.82 -14.03 2.97
CA ALA A 315 -22.91 -14.59 1.63
C ALA A 315 -22.01 -13.86 0.62
N LEU A 316 -21.80 -12.56 0.83
CA LEU A 316 -20.97 -11.70 -0.03
C LEU A 316 -20.04 -10.87 0.85
N PRO A 317 -19.00 -11.49 1.46
CA PRO A 317 -18.13 -10.84 2.42
C PRO A 317 -17.29 -9.73 1.79
N ILE A 318 -16.93 -8.71 2.58
CA ILE A 318 -16.01 -7.63 2.18
C ILE A 318 -14.58 -8.17 2.16
N ILE A 319 -14.20 -8.89 3.21
CA ILE A 319 -12.92 -9.60 3.29
C ILE A 319 -13.24 -11.07 3.57
N PRO A 320 -13.08 -11.97 2.58
CA PRO A 320 -13.42 -13.37 2.77
C PRO A 320 -12.41 -14.02 3.71
N VAL A 321 -12.74 -14.09 4.99
CA VAL A 321 -11.89 -14.68 6.04
C VAL A 321 -11.48 -16.11 5.68
N ARG A 322 -12.35 -16.84 4.98
CA ARG A 322 -12.05 -18.19 4.48
C ARG A 322 -10.84 -18.22 3.53
N LEU A 323 -10.63 -17.17 2.72
CA LEU A 323 -9.44 -17.06 1.85
C LEU A 323 -8.17 -16.76 2.64
N LEU A 324 -8.28 -16.09 3.79
CA LEU A 324 -7.13 -15.86 4.68
C LEU A 324 -6.60 -17.16 5.30
N VAL A 325 -7.40 -18.24 5.33
CA VAL A 325 -6.92 -19.58 5.75
C VAL A 325 -5.96 -20.19 4.72
N ASN A 326 -6.01 -19.74 3.45
CA ASN A 326 -5.03 -20.17 2.45
C ASN A 326 -3.63 -19.70 2.86
N ARG A 327 -2.70 -20.66 2.98
CA ARG A 327 -1.32 -20.41 3.44
C ARG A 327 -0.63 -19.29 2.65
N THR A 328 -0.75 -19.28 1.32
CA THR A 328 -0.11 -18.26 0.47
C THR A 328 -0.70 -16.88 0.70
N VAL A 329 -2.04 -16.79 0.81
CA VAL A 329 -2.75 -15.54 1.06
C VAL A 329 -2.39 -14.98 2.44
N LEU A 330 -2.47 -15.79 3.48
CA LEU A 330 -2.16 -15.37 4.85
C LEU A 330 -0.71 -14.87 4.97
N THR A 331 0.25 -15.66 4.47
CA THR A 331 1.67 -15.28 4.56
C THR A 331 1.98 -14.04 3.72
N ALA A 332 1.34 -13.85 2.58
CA ALA A 332 1.48 -12.65 1.77
C ALA A 332 0.87 -11.40 2.48
N CYS A 333 -0.30 -11.53 3.10
CA CYS A 333 -0.93 -10.45 3.86
C CYS A 333 -0.07 -10.06 5.08
N ILE A 334 0.44 -11.03 5.83
CA ILE A 334 1.35 -10.76 6.97
C ILE A 334 2.65 -10.12 6.47
N THR A 335 3.23 -10.59 5.37
CA THR A 335 4.42 -9.96 4.77
C THR A 335 4.16 -8.50 4.43
N ASN A 336 3.00 -8.19 3.80
CA ASN A 336 2.60 -6.80 3.52
C ASN A 336 2.48 -5.97 4.80
N LEU A 337 1.86 -6.50 5.85
CA LEU A 337 1.70 -5.83 7.13
C LEU A 337 3.07 -5.45 7.72
N VAL A 338 3.92 -6.46 7.99
CA VAL A 338 5.17 -6.24 8.74
C VAL A 338 6.23 -5.50 7.94
N CYS A 339 6.34 -5.75 6.63
CA CYS A 339 7.29 -5.02 5.78
C CYS A 339 6.87 -3.56 5.58
N THR A 340 5.56 -3.28 5.51
CA THR A 340 5.07 -1.90 5.45
C THR A 340 5.28 -1.18 6.78
N MET A 341 5.09 -1.87 7.92
CA MET A 341 5.46 -1.32 9.23
C MET A 341 6.93 -0.90 9.25
N ALA A 342 7.84 -1.80 8.90
CA ALA A 342 9.28 -1.52 8.88
C ALA A 342 9.63 -0.37 7.90
N ASN A 343 9.04 -0.39 6.70
CA ASN A 343 9.29 0.65 5.69
C ASN A 343 8.82 2.03 6.14
N THR A 344 7.64 2.14 6.76
CA THR A 344 7.12 3.42 7.29
C THR A 344 7.96 3.93 8.45
N MET A 345 8.46 3.07 9.33
CA MET A 345 9.44 3.46 10.36
C MET A 345 10.64 4.17 9.75
N LEU A 346 11.22 3.62 8.67
CA LEU A 346 12.37 4.22 8.00
C LEU A 346 12.02 5.56 7.36
N ILE A 347 10.91 5.64 6.61
CA ILE A 347 10.51 6.86 5.88
C ILE A 347 10.29 8.04 6.84
N PHE A 348 9.72 7.82 8.02
CA PHE A 348 9.44 8.90 8.98
C PHE A 348 10.61 9.23 9.88
N TYR A 349 11.42 8.26 10.30
CA TYR A 349 12.44 8.48 11.32
C TYR A 349 13.86 8.72 10.78
N ILE A 350 14.18 8.35 9.53
CA ILE A 350 15.48 8.67 8.94
C ILE A 350 15.62 10.17 8.65
N PRO A 351 14.60 10.89 8.11
CA PRO A 351 14.68 12.34 8.01
C PRO A 351 14.89 13.02 9.36
N LEU A 352 14.22 12.52 10.41
CA LEU A 352 14.38 13.04 11.77
C LEU A 352 15.82 12.83 12.29
N TYR A 353 16.38 11.63 12.07
CA TYR A 353 17.78 11.32 12.40
C TYR A 353 18.75 12.27 11.68
N LEU A 354 18.54 12.53 10.40
CA LEU A 354 19.39 13.43 9.63
C LEU A 354 19.27 14.89 10.11
N GLN A 355 18.08 15.34 10.50
CA GLN A 355 17.86 16.68 11.05
C GLN A 355 18.52 16.84 12.42
N VAL A 356 18.53 15.82 13.29
CA VAL A 356 19.28 15.81 14.56
C VAL A 356 20.78 15.94 14.31
N LEU A 357 21.29 15.39 13.21
CA LEU A 357 22.69 15.56 12.80
C LEU A 357 22.99 16.92 12.13
N GLY A 358 21.99 17.81 11.99
CA GLY A 358 22.14 19.16 11.46
C GLY A 358 21.91 19.30 9.96
N TYR A 359 21.45 18.27 9.25
CA TYR A 359 21.06 18.39 7.84
C TYR A 359 19.75 19.15 7.71
N SER A 360 19.61 19.91 6.61
CA SER A 360 18.36 20.61 6.31
C SER A 360 17.23 19.62 5.96
N PRO A 361 15.95 20.01 6.12
CA PRO A 361 14.81 19.20 5.68
C PRO A 361 14.89 18.82 4.18
N THR A 362 15.35 19.72 3.32
CA THR A 362 15.55 19.49 1.89
C THR A 362 16.61 18.42 1.63
N GLU A 363 17.75 18.49 2.33
CA GLU A 363 18.82 17.49 2.19
C GLU A 363 18.41 16.12 2.73
N SER A 364 17.59 16.09 3.77
CA SER A 364 17.01 14.86 4.31
C SER A 364 16.03 14.25 3.33
N GLY A 365 15.16 15.06 2.71
CA GLY A 365 14.20 14.64 1.68
C GLY A 365 14.86 14.09 0.41
N TYR A 366 15.96 14.71 -0.03
CA TYR A 366 16.73 14.24 -1.18
C TYR A 366 17.27 12.81 -1.00
N ARG A 367 17.64 12.41 0.21
CA ARG A 367 18.11 11.05 0.48
C ARG A 367 17.00 10.00 0.36
N ILE A 368 15.76 10.35 0.70
CA ILE A 368 14.60 9.47 0.55
C ILE A 368 14.29 9.15 -0.92
N PHE A 369 14.66 10.04 -1.85
CA PHE A 369 14.51 9.80 -3.30
C PHE A 369 15.08 8.45 -3.73
N PHE A 370 16.21 8.04 -3.17
CA PHE A 370 16.86 6.78 -3.49
C PHE A 370 16.04 5.55 -3.05
N ALA A 371 15.21 5.66 -2.01
CA ALA A 371 14.25 4.62 -1.67
C ALA A 371 13.18 4.47 -2.77
N SER A 372 12.61 5.58 -3.23
CA SER A 372 11.61 5.57 -4.31
C SER A 372 12.17 5.04 -5.63
N LEU A 373 13.43 5.36 -5.93
CA LEU A 373 14.14 4.81 -7.08
C LEU A 373 14.30 3.29 -6.96
N GLY A 374 14.72 2.80 -5.80
CA GLY A 374 14.82 1.36 -5.50
C GLY A 374 13.48 0.64 -5.64
N VAL A 375 12.40 1.21 -5.08
CA VAL A 375 11.03 0.69 -5.21
C VAL A 375 10.63 0.56 -6.68
N SER A 376 10.85 1.59 -7.47
CA SER A 376 10.45 1.66 -8.87
C SER A 376 11.18 0.62 -9.73
N ILE A 377 12.51 0.58 -9.64
CA ILE A 377 13.35 -0.35 -10.41
C ILE A 377 13.03 -1.80 -10.05
N SER A 378 12.94 -2.11 -8.76
CA SER A 378 12.69 -3.47 -8.30
C SER A 378 11.27 -3.93 -8.64
N SER A 379 10.27 -3.07 -8.50
CA SER A 379 8.87 -3.41 -8.79
C SER A 379 8.67 -3.77 -10.26
N ILE A 380 9.21 -2.96 -11.19
CA ILE A 380 9.19 -3.27 -12.64
C ILE A 380 10.04 -4.50 -12.93
N GLY A 381 11.26 -4.57 -12.40
CA GLY A 381 12.15 -5.70 -12.59
C GLY A 381 11.52 -7.02 -12.20
N CYS A 382 10.89 -7.08 -11.01
CA CYS A 382 10.13 -8.24 -10.56
C CYS A 382 8.96 -8.56 -11.48
N GLY A 383 8.20 -7.56 -11.94
CA GLY A 383 7.12 -7.74 -12.90
C GLY A 383 7.60 -8.35 -14.23
N LEU A 384 8.74 -7.87 -14.76
CA LEU A 384 9.35 -8.39 -15.99
C LEU A 384 9.89 -9.82 -15.82
N ILE A 385 10.55 -10.11 -14.70
CA ILE A 385 11.06 -11.45 -14.40
C ILE A 385 9.90 -12.43 -14.26
N MET A 386 8.86 -12.09 -13.52
CA MET A 386 7.67 -12.93 -13.36
C MET A 386 6.93 -13.14 -14.68
N LYS A 387 6.85 -12.11 -15.55
CA LYS A 387 6.29 -12.23 -16.89
C LYS A 387 7.04 -13.29 -17.73
N ARG A 388 8.38 -13.34 -17.64
CA ARG A 388 9.21 -14.27 -18.41
C ARG A 388 9.24 -15.66 -17.80
N THR A 389 9.39 -15.76 -16.48
CA THR A 389 9.65 -17.03 -15.80
C THR A 389 8.38 -17.74 -15.30
N GLY A 390 7.29 -17.01 -15.07
CA GLY A 390 6.08 -17.50 -14.41
C GLY A 390 6.29 -17.89 -12.93
N ARG A 391 7.45 -17.60 -12.35
CA ARG A 391 7.81 -17.96 -10.98
C ARG A 391 8.01 -16.72 -10.12
N TYR A 392 7.54 -16.77 -8.86
CA TYR A 392 7.62 -15.63 -7.94
C TYR A 392 8.27 -15.95 -6.59
N LEU A 393 8.29 -17.22 -6.15
CA LEU A 393 8.74 -17.57 -4.80
C LEU A 393 10.23 -17.22 -4.54
N GLY A 394 11.14 -17.70 -5.40
CA GLY A 394 12.58 -17.38 -5.28
C GLY A 394 12.84 -15.88 -5.40
N LEU A 395 12.12 -15.20 -6.30
CA LEU A 395 12.22 -13.75 -6.45
C LEU A 395 11.76 -13.02 -5.19
N GLY A 396 10.65 -13.45 -4.58
CA GLY A 396 10.15 -12.91 -3.32
C GLY A 396 11.16 -13.02 -2.18
N THR A 397 11.80 -14.17 -2.05
CA THR A 397 12.86 -14.36 -1.04
C THR A 397 14.06 -13.44 -1.31
N THR A 398 14.50 -13.31 -2.57
CA THR A 398 15.65 -12.45 -2.93
C THR A 398 15.38 -10.98 -2.60
N VAL A 399 14.20 -10.46 -2.92
CA VAL A 399 13.87 -9.05 -2.63
C VAL A 399 13.74 -8.80 -1.13
N LEU A 400 13.23 -9.76 -0.36
CA LEU A 400 13.18 -9.64 1.11
C LEU A 400 14.57 -9.73 1.75
N VAL A 401 15.49 -10.50 1.21
CA VAL A 401 16.90 -10.47 1.63
C VAL A 401 17.51 -9.09 1.40
N SER A 402 17.23 -8.44 0.26
CA SER A 402 17.64 -7.05 0.03
C SER A 402 17.03 -6.09 1.05
N PHE A 403 15.74 -6.26 1.39
CA PHE A 403 15.06 -5.45 2.40
C PHE A 403 15.71 -5.58 3.79
N VAL A 404 15.99 -6.81 4.21
CA VAL A 404 16.67 -7.11 5.47
C VAL A 404 18.09 -6.53 5.47
N ALA A 405 18.86 -6.70 4.39
CA ALA A 405 20.19 -6.14 4.26
C ALA A 405 20.21 -4.62 4.43
N GLY A 406 19.28 -3.90 3.80
CA GLY A 406 19.15 -2.46 3.98
C GLY A 406 18.79 -2.07 5.42
N ASN A 407 17.89 -2.82 6.08
CA ASN A 407 17.55 -2.60 7.49
C ASN A 407 18.74 -2.89 8.44
N ILE A 408 19.60 -3.87 8.13
CA ILE A 408 20.84 -4.10 8.87
C ILE A 408 21.75 -2.88 8.75
N VAL A 409 21.94 -2.33 7.55
CA VAL A 409 22.75 -1.11 7.37
C VAL A 409 22.19 0.05 8.19
N PHE A 410 20.88 0.28 8.18
CA PHE A 410 20.27 1.31 9.02
C PHE A 410 20.48 1.07 10.52
N SER A 411 20.48 -0.19 10.97
CA SER A 411 20.70 -0.53 12.39
C SER A 411 22.13 -0.26 12.87
N THR A 412 23.08 -0.07 11.95
CA THR A 412 24.48 0.29 12.27
C THR A 412 24.75 1.79 12.25
N LEU A 413 23.74 2.63 11.89
CA LEU A 413 23.92 4.08 11.86
C LEU A 413 24.12 4.67 13.27
N ASP A 414 25.10 5.57 13.36
CA ASP A 414 25.44 6.32 14.56
C ASP A 414 25.75 7.80 14.20
N ALA A 415 25.97 8.64 15.20
CA ALA A 415 26.30 10.06 15.02
C ALA A 415 27.52 10.30 14.10
N ASN A 416 28.49 9.40 14.12
CA ASN A 416 29.74 9.48 13.34
C ASN A 416 29.65 8.74 11.98
N SER A 417 28.49 8.22 11.61
CA SER A 417 28.33 7.47 10.36
C SER A 417 28.59 8.37 9.14
N PRO A 418 29.32 7.89 8.11
CA PRO A 418 29.54 8.67 6.89
C PRO A 418 28.22 9.06 6.21
N SER A 419 28.13 10.30 5.75
CA SER A 419 26.91 10.90 5.16
C SER A 419 26.38 10.18 3.90
N TRP A 420 27.19 9.34 3.27
CA TRP A 420 26.81 8.58 2.08
C TRP A 420 26.12 7.24 2.39
N VAL A 421 26.27 6.69 3.61
CA VAL A 421 25.73 5.36 4.00
C VAL A 421 24.22 5.25 3.83
N PRO A 422 23.40 6.27 4.13
CA PRO A 422 21.95 6.19 3.92
C PRO A 422 21.53 5.95 2.46
N PHE A 423 22.31 6.39 1.47
CA PHE A 423 21.95 6.24 0.05
C PHE A 423 21.81 4.78 -0.40
N PRO A 424 22.87 3.92 -0.31
CA PRO A 424 22.73 2.52 -0.67
C PRO A 424 21.75 1.78 0.23
N ALA A 425 21.64 2.13 1.50
CA ALA A 425 20.68 1.53 2.41
C ALA A 425 19.23 1.80 1.95
N PHE A 426 18.93 3.02 1.51
CA PHE A 426 17.62 3.34 0.92
C PHE A 426 17.37 2.61 -0.40
N VAL A 427 18.37 2.45 -1.26
CA VAL A 427 18.21 1.67 -2.50
C VAL A 427 17.89 0.21 -2.17
N LEU A 428 18.59 -0.41 -1.21
CA LEU A 428 18.36 -1.79 -0.79
C LEU A 428 16.98 -2.00 -0.17
N THR A 429 16.58 -1.12 0.78
CA THR A 429 15.25 -1.21 1.39
C THR A 429 14.15 -0.90 0.39
N GLY A 430 14.33 0.11 -0.44
CA GLY A 430 13.39 0.45 -1.50
C GLY A 430 13.21 -0.69 -2.51
N ALA A 431 14.32 -1.28 -2.97
CA ALA A 431 14.28 -2.43 -3.88
C ALA A 431 13.57 -3.64 -3.24
N GLY A 432 13.87 -3.92 -1.98
CA GLY A 432 13.21 -5.00 -1.23
C GLY A 432 11.71 -4.76 -1.09
N TYR A 433 11.32 -3.56 -0.66
CA TYR A 433 9.92 -3.19 -0.47
C TYR A 433 9.13 -3.18 -1.79
N GLY A 434 9.65 -2.55 -2.85
CA GLY A 434 8.99 -2.48 -4.15
C GLY A 434 8.79 -3.85 -4.81
N GLY A 435 9.82 -4.70 -4.73
CA GLY A 435 9.70 -6.08 -5.21
C GLY A 435 8.69 -6.89 -4.39
N MET A 436 8.68 -6.74 -3.07
CA MET A 436 7.71 -7.38 -2.18
C MET A 436 6.27 -7.00 -2.54
N LEU A 437 5.99 -5.70 -2.76
CA LEU A 437 4.65 -5.23 -3.15
C LEU A 437 4.13 -5.94 -4.41
N THR A 438 5.00 -6.12 -5.40
CA THR A 438 4.63 -6.73 -6.67
C THR A 438 4.49 -8.26 -6.54
N VAL A 439 5.43 -8.90 -5.88
CA VAL A 439 5.44 -10.37 -5.71
C VAL A 439 4.27 -10.85 -4.87
N THR A 440 4.02 -10.21 -3.71
CA THR A 440 2.95 -10.64 -2.80
C THR A 440 1.56 -10.44 -3.39
N LEU A 441 1.35 -9.34 -4.12
CA LEU A 441 0.08 -9.10 -4.79
C LEU A 441 -0.20 -10.17 -5.86
N LEU A 442 0.80 -10.47 -6.71
CA LEU A 442 0.62 -11.50 -7.74
C LEU A 442 0.46 -12.90 -7.12
N ALA A 443 1.17 -13.21 -6.03
CA ALA A 443 1.01 -14.46 -5.31
C ALA A 443 -0.42 -14.63 -4.76
N CYS A 444 -0.98 -13.58 -4.16
CA CYS A 444 -2.37 -13.57 -3.67
C CYS A 444 -3.37 -13.79 -4.82
N ILE A 445 -3.22 -13.05 -5.91
CA ILE A 445 -4.12 -13.15 -7.07
C ILE A 445 -4.03 -14.53 -7.74
N ALA A 446 -2.83 -15.13 -7.82
CA ALA A 446 -2.64 -16.46 -8.39
C ALA A 446 -3.19 -17.60 -7.51
N ALA A 447 -3.35 -17.35 -6.20
CA ALA A 447 -3.83 -18.33 -5.23
C ALA A 447 -5.36 -18.39 -5.10
N VAL A 448 -6.11 -17.50 -5.77
CA VAL A 448 -7.56 -17.39 -5.67
C VAL A 448 -8.23 -17.39 -7.04
N ASP A 449 -9.53 -17.70 -7.08
CA ASP A 449 -10.32 -17.67 -8.31
C ASP A 449 -10.52 -16.26 -8.86
N HIS A 450 -10.79 -16.13 -10.16
CA HIS A 450 -10.92 -14.84 -10.82
C HIS A 450 -11.97 -13.92 -10.16
N SER A 451 -13.10 -14.48 -9.74
CA SER A 451 -14.19 -13.76 -9.05
C SER A 451 -13.76 -13.11 -7.74
N GLN A 452 -12.74 -13.65 -7.07
CA GLN A 452 -12.27 -13.23 -5.76
C GLN A 452 -11.02 -12.33 -5.81
N GLN A 453 -10.43 -12.12 -6.99
CA GLN A 453 -9.17 -11.38 -7.15
C GLN A 453 -9.25 -9.92 -6.67
N ALA A 454 -10.36 -9.23 -6.93
CA ALA A 454 -10.53 -7.86 -6.47
C ALA A 454 -10.62 -7.78 -4.93
N VAL A 455 -11.35 -8.70 -4.33
CA VAL A 455 -11.54 -8.76 -2.87
C VAL A 455 -10.24 -9.10 -2.15
N ILE A 456 -9.46 -10.06 -2.66
CA ILE A 456 -8.16 -10.39 -2.04
C ILE A 456 -7.13 -9.27 -2.25
N THR A 457 -7.21 -8.55 -3.36
CA THR A 457 -6.39 -7.34 -3.59
C THR A 457 -6.75 -6.27 -2.56
N SER A 458 -8.05 -6.01 -2.29
CA SER A 458 -8.51 -5.11 -1.23
C SER A 458 -7.97 -5.52 0.14
N ALA A 459 -8.05 -6.80 0.49
CA ALA A 459 -7.51 -7.32 1.74
C ALA A 459 -6.00 -7.04 1.85
N THR A 460 -5.23 -7.32 0.80
CA THR A 460 -3.78 -7.05 0.76
C THR A 460 -3.48 -5.57 1.03
N TYR A 461 -4.24 -4.65 0.43
CA TYR A 461 -4.11 -3.20 0.67
C TYR A 461 -4.51 -2.80 2.09
N ALA A 462 -5.57 -3.41 2.65
CA ALA A 462 -5.97 -3.18 4.04
C ALA A 462 -4.85 -3.55 5.02
N PHE A 463 -4.23 -4.74 4.87
CA PHE A 463 -3.09 -5.16 5.68
C PHE A 463 -1.90 -4.20 5.54
N ARG A 464 -1.65 -3.68 4.35
CA ARG A 464 -0.61 -2.67 4.09
C ARG A 464 -0.92 -1.35 4.80
N SER A 465 -2.14 -0.84 4.71
CA SER A 465 -2.54 0.42 5.35
C SER A 465 -2.53 0.35 6.87
N VAL A 466 -3.01 -0.77 7.43
CA VAL A 466 -2.88 -1.06 8.87
C VAL A 466 -1.40 -1.10 9.25
N GLY A 467 -0.57 -1.79 8.46
CA GLY A 467 0.88 -1.84 8.66
C GLY A 467 1.54 -0.46 8.65
N ALA A 468 1.17 0.42 7.71
CA ALA A 468 1.70 1.78 7.65
C ALA A 468 1.40 2.56 8.93
N THR A 469 0.15 2.51 9.41
CA THR A 469 -0.25 3.22 10.63
C THR A 469 0.40 2.63 11.88
N LEU A 470 0.40 1.30 12.02
CA LEU A 470 1.09 0.62 13.12
C LEU A 470 2.58 0.90 13.14
N GLY A 471 3.22 0.96 11.97
CA GLY A 471 4.64 1.26 11.83
C GLY A 471 5.00 2.62 12.43
N VAL A 472 4.27 3.68 12.05
CA VAL A 472 4.47 5.02 12.61
C VAL A 472 4.24 5.03 14.12
N THR A 473 3.13 4.42 14.57
CA THR A 473 2.76 4.41 15.99
C THR A 473 3.79 3.68 16.86
N ILE A 474 4.21 2.48 16.44
CA ILE A 474 5.20 1.68 17.18
C ILE A 474 6.56 2.41 17.17
N ALA A 475 6.97 2.97 16.03
CA ALA A 475 8.22 3.74 15.95
C ALA A 475 8.19 4.94 16.89
N SER A 476 7.09 5.71 16.92
CA SER A 476 6.91 6.84 17.82
C SER A 476 6.99 6.41 19.28
N THR A 477 6.29 5.34 19.64
CA THR A 477 6.30 4.81 21.00
C THR A 477 7.69 4.36 21.45
N VAL A 478 8.39 3.58 20.63
CA VAL A 478 9.76 3.11 20.92
C VAL A 478 10.71 4.31 21.06
N TYR A 479 10.67 5.22 20.08
CA TYR A 479 11.52 6.41 20.07
C TYR A 479 11.28 7.29 21.30
N GLN A 480 10.03 7.68 21.57
CA GLN A 480 9.70 8.58 22.68
C GLN A 480 10.04 7.99 24.05
N ASN A 481 9.77 6.70 24.27
CA ASN A 481 10.07 6.04 25.52
C ASN A 481 11.58 5.93 25.77
N ILE A 482 12.35 5.53 24.76
CA ILE A 482 13.81 5.43 24.89
C ILE A 482 14.40 6.83 25.08
N LEU A 483 14.02 7.81 24.26
CA LEU A 483 14.51 9.18 24.35
C LEU A 483 14.23 9.78 25.73
N LYS A 484 12.99 9.65 26.23
CA LYS A 484 12.61 10.10 27.58
C LYS A 484 13.49 9.46 28.65
N SER A 485 13.61 8.14 28.65
CA SER A 485 14.41 7.42 29.64
C SER A 485 15.86 7.88 29.61
N ARG A 486 16.48 7.95 28.44
CA ARG A 486 17.88 8.32 28.28
C ARG A 486 18.18 9.77 28.64
N LEU A 487 17.28 10.71 28.36
CA LEU A 487 17.40 12.09 28.79
C LEU A 487 17.28 12.20 30.30
N TRP A 488 16.34 11.49 30.94
CA TRP A 488 16.21 11.47 32.39
C TRP A 488 17.41 10.80 33.08
N ASP A 489 17.93 9.70 32.54
CA ASP A 489 19.10 9.00 33.09
C ASP A 489 20.35 9.89 33.09
N ARG A 490 20.49 10.79 32.10
CA ARG A 490 21.68 11.66 31.94
C ARG A 490 21.53 13.00 32.62
N PHE A 491 20.36 13.59 32.58
CA PHE A 491 20.17 15.00 33.00
C PHE A 491 19.14 15.18 34.11
N GLY A 492 18.40 14.15 34.51
CA GLY A 492 17.29 14.26 35.46
C GLY A 492 17.68 14.78 36.86
N SER A 493 18.95 14.68 37.22
CA SER A 493 19.47 15.21 38.50
C SER A 493 19.80 16.71 38.46
N LEU A 494 19.76 17.36 37.28
CA LEU A 494 20.14 18.76 37.12
C LEU A 494 18.96 19.70 37.42
N PRO A 495 19.20 20.92 37.95
CA PRO A 495 18.15 21.91 38.18
C PRO A 495 17.45 22.29 36.87
N GLY A 496 16.11 22.32 36.85
CA GLY A 496 15.33 22.67 35.65
C GLY A 496 15.23 21.58 34.58
N ALA A 497 15.83 20.41 34.82
CA ALA A 497 15.88 19.32 33.83
C ALA A 497 14.49 18.90 33.29
N ALA A 498 13.45 18.91 34.12
CA ALA A 498 12.11 18.49 33.72
C ALA A 498 11.54 19.35 32.58
N GLU A 499 11.69 20.66 32.66
CA GLU A 499 11.20 21.60 31.66
C GLU A 499 12.06 21.55 30.40
N GLU A 500 13.37 21.47 30.54
CA GLU A 500 14.30 21.40 29.41
C GLU A 500 14.17 20.09 28.64
N ILE A 501 14.06 18.94 29.32
CA ILE A 501 13.81 17.65 28.69
C ILE A 501 12.49 17.66 27.93
N LYS A 502 11.44 18.32 28.48
CA LYS A 502 10.17 18.46 27.79
C LYS A 502 10.33 19.29 26.51
N ARG A 503 11.02 20.44 26.56
CA ARG A 503 11.28 21.31 25.40
C ARG A 503 12.07 20.59 24.31
N ILE A 504 13.15 19.89 24.66
CA ILE A 504 13.96 19.09 23.73
C ILE A 504 13.13 18.01 23.04
N ARG A 505 12.18 17.40 23.74
CA ARG A 505 11.32 16.37 23.17
C ARG A 505 10.24 16.93 22.24
N ASP A 506 9.75 18.13 22.53
CA ASP A 506 8.63 18.75 21.82
C ASP A 506 9.09 19.55 20.58
N ASP A 507 10.33 20.06 20.57
CA ASP A 507 10.87 20.85 19.45
C ASP A 507 12.36 20.55 19.18
N LEU A 508 12.64 20.10 17.94
CA LEU A 508 14.02 19.91 17.47
C LEU A 508 14.80 21.22 17.32
N GLY A 509 14.14 22.36 17.22
CA GLY A 509 14.76 23.67 17.16
C GLY A 509 15.57 23.99 18.42
N GLU A 510 15.15 23.46 19.56
CA GLU A 510 15.82 23.60 20.84
C GLU A 510 17.23 22.97 20.88
N LEU A 511 17.55 22.06 19.93
CA LEU A 511 18.93 21.53 19.81
C LEU A 511 19.99 22.62 19.53
N LYS A 512 19.57 23.78 19.06
CA LYS A 512 20.46 24.95 18.84
C LYS A 512 20.65 25.80 20.08
N HIS A 513 19.78 25.64 21.08
CA HIS A 513 19.73 26.49 22.29
C HIS A 513 19.93 25.67 23.58
N LEU A 514 20.61 24.52 23.45
CA LEU A 514 20.86 23.63 24.59
C LEU A 514 21.77 24.31 25.66
N PRO A 515 21.56 24.01 26.93
CA PRO A 515 22.48 24.43 28.00
C PRO A 515 23.90 23.89 27.74
N ASP A 516 24.90 24.63 28.26
CA ASP A 516 26.31 24.24 28.14
C ASP A 516 26.54 22.83 28.68
N GLY A 517 27.22 21.99 27.91
CA GLY A 517 27.54 20.61 28.25
C GLY A 517 26.45 19.56 27.98
N TRP A 518 25.23 19.96 27.54
CA TRP A 518 24.17 19.01 27.28
C TRP A 518 24.25 18.39 25.88
N LYS A 519 24.86 19.05 24.92
CA LYS A 519 24.79 18.72 23.50
C LYS A 519 25.15 17.27 23.19
N ASP A 520 26.30 16.80 23.67
CA ASP A 520 26.77 15.44 23.35
C ASP A 520 25.88 14.36 23.97
N GLY A 521 25.44 14.58 25.21
CA GLY A 521 24.54 13.68 25.92
C GLY A 521 23.14 13.64 25.31
N VAL A 522 22.64 14.78 24.82
CA VAL A 522 21.35 14.87 24.11
C VAL A 522 21.45 14.14 22.79
N ILE A 523 22.47 14.41 21.96
CA ILE A 523 22.67 13.70 20.67
C ILE A 523 22.79 12.19 20.89
N ALA A 524 23.58 11.74 21.89
CA ALA A 524 23.70 10.33 22.22
C ALA A 524 22.34 9.70 22.61
N SER A 525 21.49 10.43 23.35
CA SER A 525 20.14 9.96 23.70
C SER A 525 19.23 9.81 22.48
N PHE A 526 19.33 10.73 21.52
CA PHE A 526 18.63 10.62 20.23
C PHE A 526 19.11 9.40 19.43
N MET A 527 20.43 9.18 19.35
CA MET A 527 21.00 8.02 18.62
C MET A 527 20.54 6.68 19.19
N GLU A 528 20.50 6.56 20.52
CA GLU A 528 19.98 5.36 21.17
C GLU A 528 18.48 5.15 20.90
N ALA A 529 17.69 6.22 20.88
CA ALA A 529 16.28 6.15 20.54
C ALA A 529 16.06 5.71 19.06
N PHE A 530 16.82 6.26 18.12
CA PHE A 530 16.79 5.83 16.73
C PHE A 530 17.20 4.37 16.56
N ARG A 531 18.27 3.95 17.24
CA ARG A 531 18.71 2.55 17.21
C ARG A 531 17.62 1.59 17.66
N GLY A 532 16.82 1.95 18.67
CA GLY A 532 15.65 1.20 19.10
C GLY A 532 14.62 1.04 17.97
N VAL A 533 14.35 2.10 17.21
CA VAL A 533 13.43 2.07 16.04
C VAL A 533 13.99 1.18 14.93
N TRP A 534 15.29 1.30 14.59
CA TRP A 534 15.94 0.49 13.55
C TRP A 534 15.95 -1.00 13.88
N LEU A 535 16.24 -1.37 15.12
CA LEU A 535 16.21 -2.77 15.55
C LEU A 535 14.78 -3.35 15.52
N THR A 536 13.78 -2.55 15.86
CA THR A 536 12.37 -2.95 15.73
C THR A 536 12.02 -3.18 14.26
N GLY A 537 12.40 -2.26 13.36
CA GLY A 537 12.22 -2.39 11.91
C GLY A 537 12.93 -3.63 11.34
N LEU A 538 14.16 -3.92 11.79
CA LEU A 538 14.90 -5.12 11.41
C LEU A 538 14.18 -6.41 11.85
N GLY A 539 13.68 -6.46 13.08
CA GLY A 539 12.89 -7.59 13.58
C GLY A 539 11.65 -7.85 12.70
N LEU A 540 10.91 -6.80 12.33
CA LEU A 540 9.77 -6.90 11.42
C LEU A 540 10.17 -7.36 10.02
N ALA A 541 11.29 -6.88 9.48
CA ALA A 541 11.81 -7.31 8.17
C ALA A 541 12.17 -8.80 8.16
N LEU A 542 12.76 -9.32 9.25
CA LEU A 542 13.07 -10.75 9.41
C LEU A 542 11.79 -11.59 9.46
N VAL A 543 10.77 -11.16 10.19
CA VAL A 543 9.45 -11.82 10.17
C VAL A 543 8.88 -11.84 8.75
N GLY A 544 8.98 -10.73 8.00
CA GLY A 544 8.57 -10.66 6.60
C GLY A 544 9.30 -11.67 5.72
N LEU A 545 10.61 -11.82 5.88
CA LEU A 545 11.44 -12.81 5.15
C LEU A 545 11.00 -14.24 5.45
N ILE A 546 10.70 -14.57 6.70
CA ILE A 546 10.16 -15.87 7.09
C ILE A 546 8.81 -16.09 6.41
N CYS A 547 7.90 -15.13 6.49
CA CYS A 547 6.56 -15.24 5.92
C CYS A 547 6.59 -15.43 4.40
N VAL A 548 7.42 -14.68 3.66
CA VAL A 548 7.53 -14.84 2.20
C VAL A 548 8.08 -16.20 1.81
N SER A 549 9.00 -16.75 2.60
CA SER A 549 9.59 -18.07 2.37
C SER A 549 8.57 -19.20 2.59
N LEU A 550 7.53 -18.95 3.36
CA LEU A 550 6.45 -19.90 3.63
C LEU A 550 5.36 -19.92 2.55
N MET A 551 5.36 -19.00 1.57
CA MET A 551 4.41 -19.00 0.45
C MET A 551 4.58 -20.27 -0.40
N ARG A 552 3.51 -20.65 -1.13
CA ARG A 552 3.56 -21.71 -2.14
C ARG A 552 3.60 -21.09 -3.53
N GLN A 553 4.31 -21.75 -4.46
CA GLN A 553 4.33 -21.35 -5.86
C GLN A 553 3.03 -21.80 -6.54
N HIS A 554 2.30 -20.84 -7.13
CA HIS A 554 1.16 -21.10 -8.01
C HIS A 554 1.53 -20.72 -9.45
N THR A 555 0.87 -21.30 -10.42
CA THR A 555 1.08 -21.01 -11.85
C THR A 555 0.52 -19.62 -12.18
N LEU A 556 1.33 -18.78 -12.85
CA LEU A 556 0.87 -17.50 -13.38
C LEU A 556 0.33 -17.73 -14.80
N HIS A 557 -1.01 -17.74 -14.95
CA HIS A 557 -1.65 -17.92 -16.26
C HIS A 557 -1.40 -16.72 -17.18
N SER A 558 -1.25 -17.01 -18.49
CA SER A 558 -0.99 -15.98 -19.50
C SER A 558 -2.28 -15.36 -20.06
N ASN A 559 -3.43 -16.02 -19.89
CA ASN A 559 -4.75 -15.59 -20.39
C ASN A 559 -5.61 -15.02 -19.28
N LEU A 560 -6.59 -14.17 -19.62
CA LEU A 560 -7.57 -13.61 -18.69
C LEU A 560 -8.52 -14.69 -18.13
N ALA A 561 -8.86 -15.69 -18.94
CA ALA A 561 -9.64 -16.84 -18.50
C ALA A 561 -8.71 -17.96 -17.98
N ARG A 562 -9.01 -18.50 -16.79
CA ARG A 562 -8.41 -19.74 -16.32
C ARG A 562 -9.02 -20.87 -17.16
N ARG A 563 -8.23 -21.56 -17.99
CA ARG A 563 -8.65 -22.86 -18.51
C ARG A 563 -8.65 -23.83 -17.33
N GLU A 564 -9.78 -24.42 -17.03
CA GLU A 564 -9.86 -25.61 -16.18
C GLU A 564 -9.18 -26.73 -16.97
N ASP A 565 -7.99 -27.14 -16.51
CA ASP A 565 -7.33 -28.38 -16.97
C ASP A 565 -7.80 -29.53 -16.09
#